data_60ad3429da3df4c1df2848aeabe31c99
#
_entry.id   60ad3429da3df4c1df2848aeabe31c99
#
_cell.length_a   1.000
_cell.length_b   1.000
_cell.length_c   1.000
_cell.angle_alpha   90.00
_cell.angle_beta   90.00
_cell.angle_gamma   90.00
#
_symmetry.space_group_name_H-M   'P 1'
#
loop_
_entity.id
_entity.type
_entity.pdbx_description
1 polymer ?
#
loop_
_entity_poly.entity_id
_entity_poly.type
_entity_poly.pdbx_seq_one_letter_code
_entity_poly.pdbx_strand_id
1 'polypeptide(L)'
;MTDNQTISNSEMPKEKSDEKPVAIVLLSGGLDSATCAAQALSDGYQVTALSFDYGQRHEHELSAAREIVRALDIEDHRVVSVNLAQWGGSSLTDDAIAIPTEGVIGKNKIPSTYVPGRNTVFIAIALSLAEAKNAEAIYLGINAVDYSGYPDCRPEYLAAFQNLATLSSKAGLEGHAPDLVAPLVMDSKADIVRRALRLGVPIEKTWSCYEGGPNPCGLCDACRIRDEALLRVGKDELASPMGRAAKAAGVSPTNAPSSMVS
;
A
#
# COMPACT_ATOMS: atom_id res chain seq x y z
N MET A 1 1.61 -58.36 -40.51
CA MET A 1 2.47 -58.25 -39.33
C MET A 1 3.27 -56.94 -39.51
N THR A 2 2.78 -55.85 -38.97
CA THR A 2 3.49 -54.58 -38.93
C THR A 2 3.25 -54.00 -37.53
N ASP A 3 4.29 -54.12 -36.68
CA ASP A 3 4.30 -53.57 -35.37
C ASP A 3 4.30 -52.02 -35.37
N ASN A 4 3.28 -51.47 -34.79
CA ASN A 4 3.15 -50.02 -34.59
C ASN A 4 3.71 -49.70 -33.18
N GLN A 5 4.97 -49.29 -33.11
CA GLN A 5 5.58 -48.80 -31.85
C GLN A 5 5.04 -47.42 -31.52
N THR A 6 4.21 -47.34 -30.49
CA THR A 6 3.75 -46.12 -29.87
C THR A 6 4.91 -45.47 -29.09
N ILE A 7 5.44 -44.37 -29.57
CA ILE A 7 6.44 -43.59 -28.84
C ILE A 7 5.69 -42.80 -27.75
N SER A 8 5.88 -43.22 -26.49
CA SER A 8 5.43 -42.45 -25.35
C SER A 8 6.36 -41.28 -25.13
N ASN A 9 5.85 -40.06 -25.41
CA ASN A 9 6.49 -38.84 -24.98
C ASN A 9 6.38 -38.74 -23.46
N SER A 10 7.42 -39.15 -22.73
CA SER A 10 7.59 -38.80 -21.32
C SER A 10 7.96 -37.32 -21.26
N GLU A 11 7.01 -36.46 -20.87
CA GLU A 11 7.33 -35.09 -20.48
C GLU A 11 8.31 -35.13 -19.30
N MET A 12 9.52 -34.66 -19.55
CA MET A 12 10.52 -34.45 -18.48
C MET A 12 9.96 -33.40 -17.51
N PRO A 13 10.09 -33.59 -16.19
CA PRO A 13 9.71 -32.56 -15.23
C PRO A 13 10.57 -31.31 -15.49
N LYS A 14 9.93 -30.15 -15.68
CA LYS A 14 10.62 -28.88 -15.75
C LYS A 14 11.41 -28.71 -14.47
N GLU A 15 12.75 -28.64 -14.56
CA GLU A 15 13.62 -28.22 -13.46
C GLU A 15 13.06 -26.87 -12.97
N LYS A 16 12.72 -26.78 -11.69
CA LYS A 16 12.42 -25.50 -11.04
C LYS A 16 13.65 -24.63 -11.18
N SER A 17 13.53 -23.50 -11.87
CA SER A 17 14.59 -22.49 -11.89
C SER A 17 14.88 -22.07 -10.45
N ASP A 18 16.15 -21.93 -10.07
CA ASP A 18 16.59 -21.41 -8.75
C ASP A 18 16.24 -19.90 -8.57
N GLU A 19 15.54 -19.30 -9.53
CA GLU A 19 15.11 -17.92 -9.47
C GLU A 19 13.93 -17.75 -8.52
N LYS A 20 14.02 -16.73 -7.65
CA LYS A 20 12.93 -16.36 -6.74
C LYS A 20 11.68 -15.96 -7.53
N PRO A 21 10.47 -16.35 -7.06
CA PRO A 21 9.24 -15.87 -7.65
C PRO A 21 9.15 -14.36 -7.56
N VAL A 22 8.49 -13.73 -8.54
CA VAL A 22 8.35 -12.27 -8.62
C VAL A 22 7.04 -11.84 -7.97
N ALA A 23 7.09 -10.77 -7.16
CA ALA A 23 5.90 -10.07 -6.69
C ALA A 23 5.92 -8.61 -7.10
N ILE A 24 4.75 -8.10 -7.53
CA ILE A 24 4.53 -6.66 -7.70
C ILE A 24 4.03 -6.09 -6.38
N VAL A 25 4.64 -5.01 -5.89
CA VAL A 25 4.19 -4.34 -4.65
C VAL A 25 3.76 -2.93 -4.96
N LEU A 26 2.51 -2.56 -4.67
CA LEU A 26 2.06 -1.17 -4.76
C LEU A 26 2.71 -0.37 -3.63
N LEU A 27 3.68 0.50 -3.98
CA LEU A 27 4.49 1.25 -3.03
C LEU A 27 4.19 2.75 -3.13
N SER A 28 3.42 3.29 -2.19
CA SER A 28 3.10 4.71 -2.11
C SER A 28 4.13 5.54 -1.33
N GLY A 29 5.04 4.90 -0.61
CA GLY A 29 5.94 5.58 0.33
C GLY A 29 5.39 5.73 1.75
N GLY A 30 4.12 5.34 1.98
CA GLY A 30 3.52 5.28 3.31
C GLY A 30 3.93 4.02 4.09
N LEU A 31 3.68 4.05 5.41
CA LEU A 31 4.03 2.97 6.33
C LEU A 31 3.47 1.61 5.90
N ASP A 32 2.20 1.56 5.48
CA ASP A 32 1.53 0.31 5.14
C ASP A 32 2.13 -0.32 3.89
N SER A 33 2.32 0.46 2.83
CA SER A 33 2.93 -0.02 1.59
C SER A 33 4.39 -0.44 1.77
N ALA A 34 5.15 0.27 2.61
CA ALA A 34 6.52 -0.10 2.97
C ALA A 34 6.55 -1.42 3.75
N THR A 35 5.57 -1.61 4.66
CA THR A 35 5.44 -2.87 5.41
C THR A 35 5.09 -4.04 4.49
N CYS A 36 4.23 -3.82 3.50
CA CYS A 36 3.93 -4.83 2.47
C CYS A 36 5.16 -5.18 1.63
N ALA A 37 5.98 -4.20 1.26
CA ALA A 37 7.19 -4.46 0.50
C ALA A 37 8.18 -5.32 1.31
N ALA A 38 8.40 -4.98 2.57
CA ALA A 38 9.23 -5.79 3.47
C ALA A 38 8.64 -7.18 3.72
N GLN A 39 7.30 -7.31 3.77
CA GLN A 39 6.64 -8.61 3.90
C GLN A 39 6.88 -9.47 2.67
N ALA A 40 6.70 -8.94 1.45
CA ALA A 40 6.93 -9.68 0.21
C ALA A 40 8.38 -10.19 0.10
N LEU A 41 9.37 -9.36 0.51
CA LEU A 41 10.77 -9.78 0.61
C LEU A 41 10.96 -10.92 1.62
N SER A 42 10.32 -10.81 2.80
CA SER A 42 10.35 -11.84 3.86
C SER A 42 9.69 -13.14 3.44
N ASP A 43 8.66 -13.07 2.58
CA ASP A 43 7.95 -14.23 2.01
C ASP A 43 8.76 -14.90 0.88
N GLY A 44 9.94 -14.36 0.55
CA GLY A 44 10.89 -14.96 -0.39
C GLY A 44 10.79 -14.47 -1.83
N TYR A 45 9.96 -13.45 -2.11
CA TYR A 45 9.81 -12.91 -3.45
C TYR A 45 10.96 -11.99 -3.86
N GLN A 46 11.26 -11.97 -5.16
CA GLN A 46 11.92 -10.84 -5.80
C GLN A 46 10.85 -9.76 -6.03
N VAL A 47 11.08 -8.57 -5.47
CA VAL A 47 10.08 -7.49 -5.49
C VAL A 47 10.32 -6.54 -6.65
N THR A 48 9.27 -6.29 -7.46
CA THR A 48 9.15 -5.11 -8.32
C THR A 48 8.23 -4.11 -7.62
N ALA A 49 8.77 -2.98 -7.17
CA ALA A 49 7.99 -1.90 -6.58
C ALA A 49 7.30 -1.08 -7.67
N LEU A 50 6.00 -0.80 -7.49
CA LEU A 50 5.20 0.01 -8.41
C LEU A 50 4.61 1.20 -7.66
N SER A 51 5.05 2.41 -8.03
CA SER A 51 4.56 3.68 -7.50
C SER A 51 3.77 4.45 -8.55
N PHE A 52 2.90 5.36 -8.09
CA PHE A 52 2.05 6.15 -8.97
C PHE A 52 2.23 7.65 -8.72
N ASP A 53 2.44 8.38 -9.81
CA ASP A 53 2.19 9.80 -9.88
C ASP A 53 0.77 9.98 -10.44
N TYR A 54 -0.22 10.34 -9.55
CA TYR A 54 -1.63 10.41 -9.95
C TYR A 54 -2.22 11.82 -9.89
N GLY A 55 -1.36 12.84 -9.78
CA GLY A 55 -1.75 14.23 -9.59
C GLY A 55 -2.05 14.55 -8.12
N GLN A 56 -1.39 13.85 -7.19
CA GLN A 56 -1.42 14.17 -5.76
C GLN A 56 -0.78 15.53 -5.48
N ARG A 57 -1.24 16.21 -4.43
CA ARG A 57 -0.82 17.56 -4.05
C ARG A 57 0.68 17.78 -3.89
N HIS A 58 1.43 16.72 -3.55
CA HIS A 58 2.87 16.85 -3.27
C HIS A 58 3.64 15.58 -3.63
N GLU A 59 4.94 15.75 -3.88
CA GLU A 59 5.84 14.67 -4.29
C GLU A 59 6.45 13.87 -3.13
N HIS A 60 6.11 14.20 -1.88
CA HIS A 60 6.71 13.55 -0.71
C HIS A 60 6.51 12.03 -0.69
N GLU A 61 5.35 11.55 -1.14
CA GLU A 61 5.06 10.11 -1.24
C GLU A 61 6.03 9.42 -2.20
N LEU A 62 6.25 9.97 -3.40
CA LEU A 62 7.19 9.40 -4.37
C LEU A 62 8.64 9.49 -3.90
N SER A 63 9.00 10.58 -3.21
CA SER A 63 10.33 10.71 -2.61
C SER A 63 10.54 9.66 -1.51
N ALA A 64 9.58 9.48 -0.62
CA ALA A 64 9.61 8.44 0.41
C ALA A 64 9.68 7.03 -0.21
N ALA A 65 8.90 6.75 -1.26
CA ALA A 65 8.95 5.47 -1.97
C ALA A 65 10.36 5.16 -2.49
N ARG A 66 11.06 6.14 -3.08
CA ARG A 66 12.45 5.98 -3.53
C ARG A 66 13.42 5.70 -2.37
N GLU A 67 13.24 6.36 -1.22
CA GLU A 67 14.05 6.11 -0.02
C GLU A 67 13.83 4.70 0.56
N ILE A 68 12.57 4.23 0.57
CA ILE A 68 12.21 2.88 1.01
C ILE A 68 12.81 1.82 0.08
N VAL A 69 12.70 2.02 -1.23
CA VAL A 69 13.28 1.13 -2.24
C VAL A 69 14.77 0.93 -2.00
N ARG A 70 15.51 2.04 -1.77
CA ARG A 70 16.96 1.97 -1.47
C ARG A 70 17.24 1.27 -0.14
N ALA A 71 16.44 1.55 0.89
CA ALA A 71 16.66 1.00 2.22
C ALA A 71 16.32 -0.49 2.34
N LEU A 72 15.38 -0.98 1.52
CA LEU A 72 14.99 -2.39 1.43
C LEU A 72 15.75 -3.16 0.34
N ASP A 73 16.69 -2.52 -0.35
CA ASP A 73 17.50 -3.10 -1.43
C ASP A 73 16.63 -3.71 -2.57
N ILE A 74 15.57 -2.98 -2.95
CA ILE A 74 14.68 -3.36 -4.06
C ILE A 74 15.29 -2.82 -5.36
N GLU A 75 15.66 -3.71 -6.28
CA GLU A 75 16.35 -3.35 -7.52
C GLU A 75 15.44 -2.78 -8.60
N ASP A 76 14.19 -3.26 -8.71
CA ASP A 76 13.24 -2.83 -9.74
C ASP A 76 12.14 -1.94 -9.16
N HIS A 77 12.20 -0.64 -9.46
CA HIS A 77 11.21 0.34 -9.07
C HIS A 77 10.63 1.04 -10.30
N ARG A 78 9.33 0.91 -10.50
CA ARG A 78 8.58 1.53 -11.59
C ARG A 78 7.70 2.65 -11.06
N VAL A 79 7.70 3.78 -11.76
CA VAL A 79 6.79 4.91 -11.48
C VAL A 79 5.90 5.10 -12.71
N VAL A 80 4.59 5.06 -12.52
CA VAL A 80 3.60 5.24 -13.59
C VAL A 80 2.81 6.52 -13.32
N SER A 81 2.70 7.37 -14.33
CA SER A 81 1.87 8.58 -14.25
C SER A 81 0.45 8.29 -14.74
N VAL A 82 -0.54 8.58 -13.89
CA VAL A 82 -1.98 8.43 -14.16
C VAL A 82 -2.69 9.66 -13.62
N ASN A 83 -3.08 10.60 -14.47
CA ASN A 83 -3.69 11.84 -14.02
C ASN A 83 -5.15 11.66 -13.54
N LEU A 84 -5.34 11.30 -12.26
CA LEU A 84 -6.66 11.21 -11.62
C LEU A 84 -7.20 12.57 -11.17
N ALA A 85 -6.36 13.60 -11.11
CA ALA A 85 -6.79 14.96 -10.76
C ALA A 85 -7.75 15.58 -11.81
N GLN A 86 -7.79 15.04 -13.03
CA GLN A 86 -8.65 15.53 -14.10
C GLN A 86 -10.14 15.51 -13.75
N TRP A 87 -10.59 14.60 -12.90
CA TRP A 87 -12.01 14.54 -12.51
C TRP A 87 -12.30 15.13 -11.13
N GLY A 88 -11.28 15.59 -10.39
CA GLY A 88 -11.45 16.16 -9.06
C GLY A 88 -12.13 15.21 -8.06
N GLY A 89 -12.90 15.77 -7.15
CA GLY A 89 -13.72 14.99 -6.20
C GLY A 89 -12.98 14.45 -4.97
N SER A 90 -11.70 14.80 -4.79
CA SER A 90 -10.92 14.45 -3.62
C SER A 90 -10.02 15.58 -3.16
N SER A 91 -9.95 15.79 -1.85
CA SER A 91 -9.00 16.75 -1.25
C SER A 91 -7.52 16.36 -1.44
N LEU A 92 -7.22 15.18 -1.95
CA LEU A 92 -5.85 14.77 -2.28
C LEU A 92 -5.43 15.13 -3.71
N THR A 93 -6.38 15.48 -4.59
CA THR A 93 -6.15 15.78 -6.00
C THR A 93 -6.76 17.10 -6.46
N ASP A 94 -7.44 17.82 -5.57
CA ASP A 94 -8.11 19.09 -5.85
C ASP A 94 -7.81 20.09 -4.74
N ASP A 95 -7.04 21.12 -5.03
CA ASP A 95 -6.63 22.15 -4.07
C ASP A 95 -7.80 23.03 -3.59
N ALA A 96 -8.93 23.05 -4.31
CA ALA A 96 -10.13 23.75 -3.88
C ALA A 96 -10.85 23.05 -2.71
N ILE A 97 -10.55 21.77 -2.46
CA ILE A 97 -11.16 20.99 -1.37
C ILE A 97 -10.17 20.90 -0.20
N ALA A 98 -10.53 21.49 0.94
CA ALA A 98 -9.66 21.47 2.13
C ALA A 98 -9.45 20.04 2.67
N ILE A 99 -8.23 19.76 3.13
CA ILE A 99 -7.92 18.53 3.85
C ILE A 99 -8.56 18.59 5.25
N PRO A 100 -9.31 17.56 5.67
CA PRO A 100 -9.92 17.54 7.01
C PRO A 100 -8.86 17.48 8.12
N THR A 101 -8.99 18.35 9.12
CA THR A 101 -8.11 18.41 10.29
C THR A 101 -8.84 18.19 11.62
N GLU A 102 -10.18 18.02 11.58
CA GLU A 102 -11.02 17.87 12.79
C GLU A 102 -11.34 16.41 13.15
N GLY A 103 -10.68 15.45 12.49
CA GLY A 103 -10.91 14.03 12.67
C GLY A 103 -12.26 13.57 12.07
N VAL A 104 -12.21 12.88 10.95
CA VAL A 104 -13.38 12.28 10.28
C VAL A 104 -13.46 10.77 10.51
N ILE A 105 -12.50 10.20 11.21
CA ILE A 105 -12.41 8.78 11.50
C ILE A 105 -13.66 8.33 12.28
N GLY A 106 -14.33 7.27 11.81
CA GLY A 106 -15.49 6.67 12.49
C GLY A 106 -16.83 7.37 12.23
N LYS A 107 -16.92 8.36 11.34
CA LYS A 107 -18.18 9.09 11.06
C LYS A 107 -19.08 8.43 10.00
N ASN A 108 -18.94 7.15 9.67
CA ASN A 108 -19.76 6.40 8.69
C ASN A 108 -19.97 7.13 7.34
N LYS A 109 -19.03 7.98 6.93
CA LYS A 109 -19.06 8.71 5.67
C LYS A 109 -17.74 8.48 4.93
N ILE A 110 -17.82 8.40 3.60
CA ILE A 110 -16.64 8.42 2.76
C ILE A 110 -15.95 9.78 2.94
N PRO A 111 -14.68 9.81 3.42
CA PRO A 111 -13.98 11.08 3.66
C PRO A 111 -13.64 11.78 2.35
N SER A 112 -13.45 13.11 2.37
CA SER A 112 -13.05 13.89 1.19
C SER A 112 -11.67 13.51 0.64
N THR A 113 -10.86 12.79 1.43
CA THR A 113 -9.56 12.22 1.01
C THR A 113 -9.68 10.97 0.15
N TYR A 114 -10.87 10.41 -0.02
CA TYR A 114 -11.10 9.32 -0.95
C TYR A 114 -10.95 9.81 -2.40
N VAL A 115 -10.00 9.23 -3.14
CA VAL A 115 -9.84 9.48 -4.58
C VAL A 115 -10.68 8.45 -5.33
N PRO A 116 -11.72 8.87 -6.09
CA PRO A 116 -12.65 7.94 -6.73
C PRO A 116 -11.96 6.90 -7.61
N GLY A 117 -12.15 5.61 -7.28
CA GLY A 117 -11.64 4.47 -8.05
C GLY A 117 -10.11 4.31 -8.09
N ARG A 118 -9.37 5.02 -7.27
CA ARG A 118 -7.89 5.01 -7.29
C ARG A 118 -7.31 3.61 -7.18
N ASN A 119 -7.73 2.83 -6.19
CA ASN A 119 -7.20 1.48 -5.99
C ASN A 119 -7.59 0.56 -7.17
N THR A 120 -8.76 0.73 -7.76
CA THR A 120 -9.19 -0.02 -8.96
C THR A 120 -8.23 0.22 -10.14
N VAL A 121 -7.89 1.48 -10.41
CA VAL A 121 -6.94 1.84 -11.48
C VAL A 121 -5.56 1.27 -11.19
N PHE A 122 -5.07 1.43 -9.96
CA PHE A 122 -3.73 1.00 -9.58
C PHE A 122 -3.58 -0.52 -9.62
N ILE A 123 -4.56 -1.28 -9.15
CA ILE A 123 -4.53 -2.74 -9.19
C ILE A 123 -4.64 -3.23 -10.63
N ALA A 124 -5.44 -2.58 -11.50
CA ALA A 124 -5.52 -2.95 -12.91
C ALA A 124 -4.17 -2.76 -13.64
N ILE A 125 -3.45 -1.67 -13.36
CA ILE A 125 -2.09 -1.46 -13.89
C ILE A 125 -1.10 -2.47 -13.32
N ALA A 126 -1.21 -2.78 -12.02
CA ALA A 126 -0.38 -3.80 -11.39
C ALA A 126 -0.61 -5.19 -11.98
N LEU A 127 -1.85 -5.57 -12.34
CA LEU A 127 -2.16 -6.81 -13.06
C LEU A 127 -1.47 -6.87 -14.42
N SER A 128 -1.51 -5.78 -15.20
CA SER A 128 -0.81 -5.68 -16.47
C SER A 128 0.69 -5.86 -16.32
N LEU A 129 1.30 -5.24 -15.29
CA LEU A 129 2.72 -5.38 -15.00
C LEU A 129 3.04 -6.80 -14.51
N ALA A 130 2.19 -7.39 -13.68
CA ALA A 130 2.35 -8.76 -13.18
C ALA A 130 2.39 -9.77 -14.32
N GLU A 131 1.48 -9.64 -15.29
CA GLU A 131 1.47 -10.50 -16.49
C GLU A 131 2.76 -10.33 -17.32
N ALA A 132 3.20 -9.10 -17.55
CA ALA A 132 4.43 -8.81 -18.30
C ALA A 132 5.71 -9.32 -17.62
N LYS A 133 5.68 -9.45 -16.28
CA LYS A 133 6.79 -9.93 -15.46
C LYS A 133 6.68 -11.41 -15.07
N ASN A 134 5.59 -12.10 -15.43
CA ASN A 134 5.23 -13.42 -14.92
C ASN A 134 5.26 -13.45 -13.38
N ALA A 135 4.75 -12.39 -12.75
CA ALA A 135 4.71 -12.30 -11.30
C ALA A 135 3.62 -13.22 -10.72
N GLU A 136 3.93 -13.87 -9.61
CA GLU A 136 3.02 -14.80 -8.93
C GLU A 136 2.10 -14.09 -7.92
N ALA A 137 2.46 -12.87 -7.48
CA ALA A 137 1.68 -12.14 -6.49
C ALA A 137 1.69 -10.61 -6.72
N ILE A 138 0.62 -9.95 -6.23
CA ILE A 138 0.51 -8.49 -6.15
C ILE A 138 0.22 -8.14 -4.69
N TYR A 139 1.15 -7.46 -4.03
CA TYR A 139 1.03 -7.04 -2.63
C TYR A 139 0.42 -5.65 -2.53
N LEU A 140 -0.59 -5.52 -1.66
CA LEU A 140 -1.42 -4.34 -1.48
C LEU A 140 -1.39 -3.87 -0.02
N GLY A 141 -0.99 -2.63 0.23
CA GLY A 141 -1.03 -1.99 1.55
C GLY A 141 -2.43 -1.53 1.98
N ILE A 142 -3.44 -2.34 1.68
CA ILE A 142 -4.84 -2.06 2.02
C ILE A 142 -5.09 -2.43 3.48
N ASN A 143 -5.75 -1.53 4.23
CA ASN A 143 -6.19 -1.74 5.59
C ASN A 143 -7.68 -1.40 5.73
N ALA A 144 -8.47 -2.34 6.24
CA ALA A 144 -9.92 -2.19 6.42
C ALA A 144 -10.30 -1.72 7.83
N VAL A 145 -9.41 -1.85 8.81
CA VAL A 145 -9.71 -1.58 10.23
C VAL A 145 -9.71 -0.08 10.51
N ASP A 146 -8.65 0.63 10.07
CA ASP A 146 -8.48 2.06 10.37
C ASP A 146 -9.16 2.96 9.32
N TYR A 147 -9.41 2.46 8.11
CA TYR A 147 -10.01 3.17 6.97
C TYR A 147 -11.31 2.53 6.49
N SER A 148 -12.17 2.17 7.42
CA SER A 148 -13.47 1.52 7.12
C SER A 148 -14.39 2.31 6.18
N GLY A 149 -14.08 3.59 5.92
CA GLY A 149 -14.84 4.45 5.00
C GLY A 149 -14.50 4.29 3.51
N TYR A 150 -13.42 3.61 3.15
CA TYR A 150 -13.03 3.44 1.75
C TYR A 150 -13.63 2.17 1.14
N PRO A 151 -14.51 2.29 0.11
CA PRO A 151 -15.18 1.14 -0.48
C PRO A 151 -14.21 0.14 -1.13
N ASP A 152 -13.08 0.61 -1.62
CA ASP A 152 -12.04 -0.13 -2.32
C ASP A 152 -10.91 -0.65 -1.39
N CYS A 153 -11.17 -0.70 -0.06
CA CYS A 153 -10.27 -1.30 0.93
C CYS A 153 -10.88 -2.52 1.65
N ARG A 154 -12.07 -2.96 1.25
CA ARG A 154 -12.80 -4.04 1.90
C ARG A 154 -12.39 -5.42 1.39
N PRO A 155 -12.48 -6.48 2.23
CA PRO A 155 -12.18 -7.85 1.81
C PRO A 155 -13.00 -8.32 0.61
N GLU A 156 -14.29 -7.93 0.51
CA GLU A 156 -15.15 -8.30 -0.60
C GLU A 156 -14.71 -7.66 -1.91
N TYR A 157 -14.18 -6.44 -1.87
CA TYR A 157 -13.59 -5.78 -3.03
C TYR A 157 -12.37 -6.55 -3.53
N LEU A 158 -11.47 -6.95 -2.62
CA LEU A 158 -10.28 -7.74 -2.96
C LEU A 158 -10.65 -9.08 -3.58
N ALA A 159 -11.64 -9.78 -3.02
CA ALA A 159 -12.13 -11.06 -3.55
C ALA A 159 -12.72 -10.90 -4.97
N ALA A 160 -13.49 -9.83 -5.21
CA ALA A 160 -14.03 -9.53 -6.53
C ALA A 160 -12.91 -9.21 -7.53
N PHE A 161 -11.88 -8.50 -7.10
CA PHE A 161 -10.74 -8.17 -7.96
C PHE A 161 -9.86 -9.40 -8.25
N GLN A 162 -9.69 -10.33 -7.29
CA GLN A 162 -9.03 -11.62 -7.53
C GLN A 162 -9.76 -12.43 -8.60
N ASN A 163 -11.09 -12.47 -8.55
CA ASN A 163 -11.89 -13.11 -9.60
C ASN A 163 -11.68 -12.42 -10.95
N LEU A 164 -11.62 -11.10 -10.99
CA LEU A 164 -11.32 -10.34 -12.21
C LEU A 164 -9.93 -10.71 -12.75
N ALA A 165 -8.91 -10.80 -11.91
CA ALA A 165 -7.55 -11.18 -12.30
C ALA A 165 -7.54 -12.56 -12.99
N THR A 166 -8.27 -13.53 -12.44
CA THR A 166 -8.42 -14.88 -13.01
C THR A 166 -9.09 -14.86 -14.37
N LEU A 167 -10.09 -13.98 -14.58
CA LEU A 167 -10.87 -13.93 -15.83
C LEU A 167 -10.21 -13.08 -16.93
N SER A 168 -9.39 -12.11 -16.57
CA SER A 168 -8.93 -11.05 -17.47
C SER A 168 -7.48 -11.19 -17.94
N SER A 169 -6.74 -12.15 -17.42
CA SER A 169 -5.32 -12.35 -17.76
C SER A 169 -5.08 -13.67 -18.51
N LYS A 170 -4.02 -13.72 -19.33
CA LYS A 170 -3.56 -14.96 -19.94
C LYS A 170 -3.19 -15.98 -18.86
N ALA A 171 -2.44 -15.57 -17.84
CA ALA A 171 -2.07 -16.41 -16.72
C ALA A 171 -3.30 -16.99 -16.00
N GLY A 172 -4.38 -16.19 -15.88
CA GLY A 172 -5.65 -16.65 -15.31
C GLY A 172 -6.32 -17.73 -16.13
N LEU A 173 -6.33 -17.60 -17.47
CA LEU A 173 -6.86 -18.63 -18.36
C LEU A 173 -6.04 -19.93 -18.31
N GLU A 174 -4.75 -19.83 -18.04
CA GLU A 174 -3.83 -20.96 -17.88
C GLU A 174 -3.81 -21.53 -16.45
N GLY A 175 -4.62 -20.98 -15.53
CA GLY A 175 -4.79 -21.47 -14.16
C GLY A 175 -3.75 -20.99 -13.14
N HIS A 176 -2.99 -19.94 -13.46
CA HIS A 176 -1.94 -19.36 -12.59
C HIS A 176 -1.98 -17.84 -12.52
N ALA A 177 -3.20 -17.26 -12.40
CA ALA A 177 -3.36 -15.83 -12.13
C ALA A 177 -2.54 -15.40 -10.91
N PRO A 178 -1.96 -14.18 -10.91
CA PRO A 178 -1.27 -13.67 -9.74
C PRO A 178 -2.21 -13.54 -8.54
N ASP A 179 -1.75 -13.90 -7.36
CA ASP A 179 -2.49 -13.74 -6.11
C ASP A 179 -2.49 -12.27 -5.66
N LEU A 180 -3.68 -11.74 -5.32
CA LEU A 180 -3.78 -10.44 -4.66
C LEU A 180 -3.60 -10.62 -3.14
N VAL A 181 -2.46 -10.19 -2.63
CA VAL A 181 -2.05 -10.37 -1.24
C VAL A 181 -2.19 -9.05 -0.48
N ALA A 182 -3.08 -9.00 0.51
CA ALA A 182 -3.28 -7.84 1.39
C ALA A 182 -2.98 -8.22 2.85
N PRO A 183 -1.70 -8.33 3.26
CA PRO A 183 -1.31 -8.92 4.53
C PRO A 183 -1.70 -8.08 5.75
N LEU A 184 -2.09 -6.83 5.54
CA LEU A 184 -2.43 -5.87 6.58
C LEU A 184 -3.93 -5.59 6.70
N VAL A 185 -4.77 -6.25 5.89
CA VAL A 185 -6.19 -5.90 5.75
C VAL A 185 -6.96 -5.93 7.07
N MET A 186 -6.59 -6.83 7.99
CA MET A 186 -7.20 -7.00 9.31
C MET A 186 -6.34 -6.50 10.47
N ASP A 187 -5.16 -5.94 10.20
CA ASP A 187 -4.26 -5.42 11.24
C ASP A 187 -4.72 -4.03 11.71
N SER A 188 -4.66 -3.76 13.02
CA SER A 188 -4.73 -2.38 13.51
C SER A 188 -3.46 -1.61 13.13
N LYS A 189 -3.51 -0.28 13.11
CA LYS A 189 -2.32 0.53 12.81
C LYS A 189 -1.16 0.25 13.75
N ALA A 190 -1.43 -0.05 15.01
CA ALA A 190 -0.41 -0.45 15.98
C ALA A 190 0.21 -1.82 15.64
N ASP A 191 -0.58 -2.77 15.11
CA ASP A 191 -0.06 -4.07 14.64
C ASP A 191 0.80 -3.91 13.40
N ILE A 192 0.40 -3.01 12.48
CA ILE A 192 1.21 -2.66 11.30
C ILE A 192 2.56 -2.07 11.73
N VAL A 193 2.59 -1.15 12.71
CA VAL A 193 3.85 -0.61 13.26
C VAL A 193 4.71 -1.73 13.86
N ARG A 194 4.12 -2.63 14.65
CA ARG A 194 4.87 -3.77 15.23
C ARG A 194 5.43 -4.69 14.14
N ARG A 195 4.65 -4.95 13.09
CA ARG A 195 5.09 -5.75 11.93
C ARG A 195 6.22 -5.04 11.19
N ALA A 196 6.09 -3.74 10.92
CA ALA A 196 7.12 -2.92 10.29
C ALA A 196 8.46 -2.99 11.05
N LEU A 197 8.41 -2.85 12.38
CA LEU A 197 9.60 -2.96 13.23
C LEU A 197 10.26 -4.35 13.16
N ARG A 198 9.45 -5.43 13.18
CA ARG A 198 9.99 -6.80 13.06
C ARG A 198 10.64 -7.06 11.70
N LEU A 199 10.10 -6.45 10.63
CA LEU A 199 10.59 -6.61 9.26
C LEU A 199 11.72 -5.63 8.91
N GLY A 200 12.13 -4.77 9.84
CA GLY A 200 13.20 -3.80 9.61
C GLY A 200 12.83 -2.66 8.67
N VAL A 201 11.53 -2.32 8.56
CA VAL A 201 11.08 -1.20 7.74
C VAL A 201 11.63 0.11 8.30
N PRO A 202 12.23 0.98 7.44
CA PRO A 202 12.73 2.29 7.86
C PRO A 202 11.56 3.27 8.05
N ILE A 203 10.85 3.15 9.19
CA ILE A 203 9.61 3.90 9.48
C ILE A 203 9.83 5.42 9.38
N GLU A 204 11.01 5.90 9.77
CA GLU A 204 11.40 7.31 9.72
C GLU A 204 11.46 7.87 8.28
N LYS A 205 11.60 7.00 7.26
CA LYS A 205 11.62 7.36 5.85
C LYS A 205 10.23 7.33 5.21
N THR A 206 9.21 6.82 5.93
CA THR A 206 7.85 6.73 5.39
C THR A 206 7.11 8.07 5.55
N TRP A 207 6.27 8.39 4.56
CA TRP A 207 5.45 9.60 4.55
C TRP A 207 3.96 9.26 4.59
N SER A 208 3.20 9.95 5.44
CA SER A 208 1.74 9.74 5.57
C SER A 208 0.94 11.03 5.55
N CYS A 209 1.59 12.19 5.73
CA CYS A 209 0.90 13.48 5.83
C CYS A 209 0.28 13.89 4.50
N TYR A 210 -0.98 14.34 4.53
CA TYR A 210 -1.72 14.80 3.36
C TYR A 210 -1.39 16.25 2.95
N GLU A 211 -0.90 17.09 3.89
CA GLU A 211 -0.67 18.53 3.67
C GLU A 211 0.56 18.84 2.81
N GLY A 212 1.54 17.97 2.75
CA GLY A 212 2.73 18.16 1.92
C GLY A 212 3.69 19.27 2.37
N GLY A 213 3.61 19.73 3.60
CA GLY A 213 4.60 20.65 4.20
C GLY A 213 5.96 19.98 4.41
N PRO A 214 7.01 20.72 4.84
CA PRO A 214 8.36 20.18 5.06
C PRO A 214 8.41 19.12 6.18
N ASN A 215 7.44 19.15 7.09
CA ASN A 215 7.27 18.19 8.17
C ASN A 215 5.82 17.70 8.22
N PRO A 216 5.54 16.51 8.76
CA PRO A 216 4.18 16.06 8.99
C PRO A 216 3.39 17.06 9.85
N CYS A 217 2.16 17.43 9.41
CA CYS A 217 1.35 18.46 10.08
C CYS A 217 0.85 18.04 11.48
N GLY A 218 0.76 16.73 11.76
CA GLY A 218 0.22 16.19 13.02
C GLY A 218 -1.30 16.37 13.19
N LEU A 219 -2.00 16.96 12.24
CA LEU A 219 -3.42 17.35 12.33
C LEU A 219 -4.33 16.55 11.42
N CYS A 220 -3.90 16.22 10.19
CA CYS A 220 -4.70 15.39 9.28
C CYS A 220 -4.87 13.97 9.84
N ASP A 221 -5.92 13.27 9.41
CA ASP A 221 -6.24 11.93 9.90
C ASP A 221 -5.07 10.95 9.78
N ALA A 222 -4.33 10.99 8.67
CA ALA A 222 -3.18 10.11 8.47
C ALA A 222 -2.07 10.35 9.50
N CYS A 223 -1.78 11.62 9.85
CA CYS A 223 -0.83 11.95 10.91
C CYS A 223 -1.32 11.47 12.28
N ARG A 224 -2.58 11.74 12.62
CA ARG A 224 -3.17 11.37 13.91
C ARG A 224 -3.17 9.85 14.13
N ILE A 225 -3.60 9.08 13.12
CA ILE A 225 -3.60 7.60 13.19
C ILE A 225 -2.17 7.07 13.33
N ARG A 226 -1.22 7.62 12.55
CA ARG A 226 0.19 7.23 12.64
C ARG A 226 0.76 7.52 14.02
N ASP A 227 0.56 8.72 14.55
CA ASP A 227 1.08 9.14 15.85
C ASP A 227 0.49 8.28 16.97
N GLU A 228 -0.82 8.06 16.98
CA GLU A 228 -1.49 7.17 17.91
C GLU A 228 -0.85 5.77 17.94
N ALA A 229 -0.62 5.19 16.77
CA ALA A 229 -0.04 3.85 16.64
C ALA A 229 1.42 3.81 17.15
N LEU A 230 2.24 4.80 16.78
CA LEU A 230 3.63 4.89 17.19
C LEU A 230 3.75 5.03 18.73
N LEU A 231 2.92 5.90 19.31
CA LEU A 231 2.89 6.11 20.76
C LEU A 231 2.42 4.86 21.53
N ARG A 232 1.44 4.11 20.98
CA ARG A 232 0.97 2.84 21.56
C ARG A 232 2.06 1.75 21.60
N VAL A 233 2.98 1.78 20.66
CA VAL A 233 4.08 0.80 20.62
C VAL A 233 5.38 1.31 21.24
N GLY A 234 5.37 2.49 21.85
CA GLY A 234 6.52 3.08 22.55
C GLY A 234 7.58 3.63 21.59
N LYS A 235 7.18 4.09 20.39
CA LYS A 235 8.05 4.71 19.39
C LYS A 235 7.78 6.21 19.29
N ASP A 236 7.81 6.88 20.45
CA ASP A 236 7.52 8.30 20.61
C ASP A 236 8.43 9.20 19.75
N GLU A 237 9.68 8.79 19.57
CA GLU A 237 10.68 9.51 18.79
C GLU A 237 10.30 9.64 17.30
N LEU A 238 9.47 8.72 16.79
CA LEU A 238 8.98 8.70 15.41
C LEU A 238 7.64 9.43 15.21
N ALA A 239 6.95 9.77 16.32
CA ALA A 239 5.71 10.54 16.25
C ALA A 239 5.98 12.01 15.94
N SER A 240 4.98 12.70 15.36
CA SER A 240 5.07 14.13 15.10
C SER A 240 5.21 14.95 16.40
N PRO A 241 5.69 16.19 16.35
CA PRO A 241 5.70 17.08 17.51
C PRO A 241 4.31 17.21 18.16
N MET A 242 3.26 17.27 17.32
CA MET A 242 1.87 17.34 17.76
C MET A 242 1.41 16.08 18.49
N GLY A 243 1.73 14.90 17.94
CA GLY A 243 1.42 13.61 18.59
C GLY A 243 2.09 13.49 19.96
N ARG A 244 3.35 13.88 20.10
CA ARG A 244 4.06 13.90 21.37
C ARG A 244 3.46 14.90 22.37
N ALA A 245 3.03 16.10 21.90
CA ALA A 245 2.37 17.08 22.74
C ALA A 245 1.02 16.58 23.25
N ALA A 246 0.22 15.93 22.40
CA ALA A 246 -1.04 15.31 22.78
C ALA A 246 -0.83 14.25 23.88
N LYS A 247 0.15 13.35 23.72
CA LYS A 247 0.52 12.36 24.74
C LYS A 247 0.90 13.00 26.07
N ALA A 248 1.73 14.04 26.04
CA ALA A 248 2.16 14.77 27.25
C ALA A 248 0.97 15.42 27.98
N ALA A 249 -0.06 15.85 27.25
CA ALA A 249 -1.31 16.38 27.78
C ALA A 249 -2.31 15.29 28.21
N GLY A 250 -1.98 14.00 28.09
CA GLY A 250 -2.88 12.89 28.41
C GLY A 250 -4.03 12.70 27.42
N VAL A 251 -3.90 13.22 26.20
CA VAL A 251 -4.93 13.15 25.15
C VAL A 251 -4.45 12.26 24.01
N SER A 252 -5.33 11.39 23.50
CA SER A 252 -5.03 10.62 22.29
C SER A 252 -4.85 11.56 21.08
N PRO A 253 -3.82 11.37 20.22
CA PRO A 253 -3.64 12.15 19.00
C PRO A 253 -4.88 12.19 18.11
N THR A 254 -5.64 11.11 18.02
CA THR A 254 -6.88 11.04 17.24
C THR A 254 -8.00 11.94 17.78
N ASN A 255 -7.96 12.31 19.05
CA ASN A 255 -8.93 13.16 19.73
C ASN A 255 -8.37 14.55 20.08
N ALA A 256 -7.10 14.83 19.80
CA ALA A 256 -6.47 16.10 20.16
C ALA A 256 -7.10 17.26 19.38
N PRO A 257 -7.48 18.38 20.04
CA PRO A 257 -8.02 19.55 19.34
C PRO A 257 -6.94 20.24 18.53
N SER A 258 -7.34 20.80 17.36
CA SER A 258 -6.40 21.51 16.48
C SER A 258 -5.76 22.74 17.13
N SER A 259 -6.38 23.29 18.19
CA SER A 259 -5.88 24.42 18.95
C SER A 259 -4.65 24.14 19.84
N MET A 260 -4.19 22.88 19.93
CA MET A 260 -2.92 22.53 20.60
C MET A 260 -1.67 22.97 19.80
N VAL A 261 -1.84 23.46 18.58
CA VAL A 261 -0.77 24.02 17.73
C VAL A 261 -0.80 25.54 17.91
N SER A 262 -0.10 26.07 18.87
CA SER A 262 0.18 27.50 18.98
C SER A 262 1.66 27.71 19.33
#